data_7dd86e40a30bdaa2c7ed8a4a7100b5c3
#
_entry.id   7dd86e40a30bdaa2c7ed8a4a7100b5c3
#
_cell.length_a   1.000
_cell.length_b   1.000
_cell.length_c   1.000
_cell.angle_alpha   90.00
_cell.angle_beta   90.00
_cell.angle_gamma   90.00
#
_symmetry.space_group_name_H-M   'P 1'
#
loop_
_entity.id
_entity.type
_entity.pdbx_description
1 polymer ?
#
loop_
_entity_poly.entity_id
_entity_poly.type
_entity_poly.pdbx_seq_one_letter_code
_entity_poly.pdbx_strand_id
1 'polypeptide(L)'
;AAADTTGAASTETKAEAKGDPVVINYYDWDIPDQKFIDDFNAANPDIQVVAHSIPANGERLTKLDILAMSGGDMDVMPISDGDQFTRFESGMLAPLDDFIAKDGVDMDKSFGKYAIWGQYDGKYYGIPFRATQSVVYYNKDMFDKAGVEYPKDDWTLDEYIETARKMAEWGKDQGIYGTYTHTYANEW
;
A
#
# COMPACT_ATOMS: atom_id res chain seq x y z
N ALA A 1 18.73 -16.07 -42.00
CA ALA A 1 19.55 -16.11 -40.81
C ALA A 1 18.63 -16.11 -39.59
N ALA A 2 18.48 -17.27 -38.98
CA ALA A 2 17.72 -17.46 -37.74
C ALA A 2 18.66 -17.14 -36.57
N ALA A 3 18.23 -16.25 -35.68
CA ALA A 3 18.93 -15.98 -34.43
C ALA A 3 18.40 -16.92 -33.37
N ASP A 4 19.32 -17.72 -32.86
CA ASP A 4 19.16 -18.69 -31.77
C ASP A 4 19.17 -17.92 -30.44
N THR A 5 18.04 -17.90 -29.75
CA THR A 5 17.95 -17.35 -28.39
C THR A 5 17.99 -18.50 -27.40
N THR A 6 19.19 -18.85 -26.98
CA THR A 6 19.45 -19.74 -25.84
C THR A 6 18.98 -19.05 -24.55
N GLY A 7 17.84 -19.46 -24.02
CA GLY A 7 17.37 -19.11 -22.69
C GLY A 7 18.30 -19.70 -21.64
N ALA A 8 18.96 -18.85 -20.86
CA ALA A 8 19.67 -19.27 -19.66
C ALA A 8 18.66 -19.73 -18.61
N ALA A 9 18.63 -21.02 -18.34
CA ALA A 9 17.92 -21.59 -17.20
C ALA A 9 18.68 -21.16 -15.93
N SER A 10 18.08 -20.28 -15.13
CA SER A 10 18.55 -20.02 -13.78
C SER A 10 18.31 -21.27 -12.93
N THR A 11 19.38 -21.95 -12.58
CA THR A 11 19.38 -23.01 -11.56
C THR A 11 19.13 -22.34 -10.22
N GLU A 12 17.89 -22.36 -9.76
CA GLU A 12 17.55 -22.02 -8.38
C GLU A 12 18.20 -23.06 -7.46
N THR A 13 19.28 -22.66 -6.80
CA THR A 13 19.89 -23.45 -5.74
C THR A 13 18.98 -23.36 -4.54
N LYS A 14 18.20 -24.40 -4.26
CA LYS A 14 17.37 -24.50 -3.06
C LYS A 14 18.30 -24.47 -1.84
N ALA A 15 18.17 -23.43 -1.01
CA ALA A 15 18.92 -23.32 0.23
C ALA A 15 18.44 -24.44 1.20
N GLU A 16 19.36 -25.11 1.89
CA GLU A 16 19.02 -26.09 2.93
C GLU A 16 18.95 -25.37 4.28
N ALA A 17 17.83 -25.50 4.97
CA ALA A 17 17.64 -24.98 6.32
C ALA A 17 18.56 -25.70 7.32
N LYS A 18 19.18 -24.93 8.21
CA LYS A 18 20.12 -25.46 9.23
C LYS A 18 19.47 -25.68 10.60
N GLY A 19 18.15 -25.57 10.72
CA GLY A 19 17.38 -25.70 11.96
C GLY A 19 15.89 -25.51 11.68
N ASP A 20 15.09 -25.33 12.73
CA ASP A 20 13.70 -24.95 12.59
C ASP A 20 13.63 -23.51 12.05
N PRO A 21 12.74 -23.21 11.09
CA PRO A 21 12.62 -21.88 10.51
C PRO A 21 12.16 -20.86 11.56
N VAL A 22 12.65 -19.63 11.42
CA VAL A 22 12.12 -18.51 12.19
C VAL A 22 10.74 -18.18 11.67
N VAL A 23 9.72 -18.23 12.54
CA VAL A 23 8.35 -17.87 12.17
C VAL A 23 8.20 -16.34 12.25
N ILE A 24 7.65 -15.76 11.19
CA ILE A 24 7.30 -14.33 11.10
C ILE A 24 5.79 -14.21 10.95
N ASN A 25 5.14 -13.64 11.95
CA ASN A 25 3.70 -13.39 11.96
C ASN A 25 3.40 -12.04 11.32
N TYR A 26 2.84 -12.07 10.12
CA TYR A 26 2.45 -10.92 9.33
C TYR A 26 0.94 -10.69 9.45
N TYR A 27 0.55 -9.51 9.92
CA TYR A 27 -0.84 -9.12 10.07
C TYR A 27 -1.20 -8.06 9.03
N ASP A 28 -2.28 -8.25 8.25
CA ASP A 28 -2.79 -7.26 7.30
C ASP A 28 -4.30 -7.45 7.09
N TRP A 29 -4.98 -6.40 6.63
CA TRP A 29 -6.38 -6.48 6.16
C TRP A 29 -6.48 -6.98 4.72
N ASP A 30 -5.40 -6.92 3.97
CA ASP A 30 -5.29 -7.34 2.57
C ASP A 30 -4.03 -8.21 2.44
N ILE A 31 -4.14 -9.42 2.98
CA ILE A 31 -3.03 -10.39 2.94
C ILE A 31 -2.77 -10.84 1.50
N PRO A 32 -1.51 -11.08 1.14
CA PRO A 32 -1.15 -11.64 -0.14
C PRO A 32 -1.85 -12.97 -0.41
N ASP A 33 -1.98 -13.32 -1.69
CA ASP A 33 -2.43 -14.66 -2.09
C ASP A 33 -1.59 -15.74 -1.41
N GLN A 34 -2.23 -16.83 -0.97
CA GLN A 34 -1.56 -17.92 -0.26
C GLN A 34 -0.38 -18.48 -1.08
N LYS A 35 -0.55 -18.56 -2.40
CA LYS A 35 0.53 -19.02 -3.28
C LYS A 35 1.78 -18.13 -3.19
N PHE A 36 1.61 -16.82 -3.08
CA PHE A 36 2.74 -15.90 -2.91
C PHE A 36 3.50 -16.17 -1.61
N ILE A 37 2.78 -16.43 -0.51
CA ILE A 37 3.36 -16.79 0.79
C ILE A 37 4.07 -18.12 0.71
N ASP A 38 3.46 -19.12 0.07
CA ASP A 38 4.03 -20.45 -0.10
C ASP A 38 5.31 -20.40 -0.95
N ASP A 39 5.30 -19.63 -2.04
CA ASP A 39 6.48 -19.42 -2.89
C ASP A 39 7.62 -18.72 -2.13
N PHE A 40 7.30 -17.72 -1.30
CA PHE A 40 8.28 -17.05 -0.45
C PHE A 40 8.89 -18.02 0.57
N ASN A 41 8.06 -18.78 1.27
CA ASN A 41 8.51 -19.75 2.27
C ASN A 41 9.36 -20.86 1.63
N ALA A 42 9.01 -21.30 0.43
CA ALA A 42 9.79 -22.30 -0.31
C ALA A 42 11.16 -21.77 -0.76
N ALA A 43 11.23 -20.48 -1.10
CA ALA A 43 12.50 -19.84 -1.50
C ALA A 43 13.39 -19.49 -0.28
N ASN A 44 12.81 -19.38 0.92
CA ASN A 44 13.50 -18.97 2.15
C ASN A 44 13.31 -20.03 3.25
N PRO A 45 13.97 -21.18 3.18
CA PRO A 45 13.72 -22.31 4.09
C PRO A 45 14.04 -22.04 5.57
N ASP A 46 14.83 -21.01 5.86
CA ASP A 46 15.15 -20.59 7.23
C ASP A 46 14.12 -19.62 7.81
N ILE A 47 13.11 -19.20 7.03
CA ILE A 47 12.06 -18.24 7.42
C ILE A 47 10.70 -18.81 7.00
N GLN A 48 9.74 -18.74 7.91
CA GLN A 48 8.35 -19.07 7.63
C GLN A 48 7.44 -17.88 7.93
N VAL A 49 6.87 -17.29 6.89
CA VAL A 49 5.84 -16.26 7.04
C VAL A 49 4.49 -16.91 7.24
N VAL A 50 3.80 -16.50 8.31
CA VAL A 50 2.41 -16.85 8.60
C VAL A 50 1.58 -15.60 8.54
N ALA A 51 0.64 -15.53 7.59
CA ALA A 51 -0.21 -14.36 7.41
C ALA A 51 -1.52 -14.47 8.20
N HIS A 52 -1.87 -13.40 8.89
CA HIS A 52 -3.05 -13.29 9.73
C HIS A 52 -3.95 -12.16 9.21
N SER A 53 -5.18 -12.49 8.81
CA SER A 53 -6.14 -11.48 8.38
C SER A 53 -6.71 -10.71 9.57
N ILE A 54 -6.77 -9.39 9.42
CA ILE A 54 -7.43 -8.48 10.36
C ILE A 54 -8.58 -7.75 9.65
N PRO A 55 -9.57 -7.22 10.37
CA PRO A 55 -10.66 -6.45 9.76
C PRO A 55 -10.15 -5.24 8.98
N ALA A 56 -10.78 -4.96 7.82
CA ALA A 56 -10.48 -3.77 7.02
C ALA A 56 -11.21 -2.49 7.49
N ASN A 57 -11.85 -2.53 8.65
CA ASN A 57 -12.64 -1.44 9.23
C ASN A 57 -11.91 -0.75 10.41
N GLY A 58 -12.60 0.18 11.09
CA GLY A 58 -12.04 0.91 12.23
C GLY A 58 -11.59 0.06 13.43
N GLU A 59 -12.06 -1.19 13.53
CA GLU A 59 -11.62 -2.13 14.59
C GLU A 59 -10.19 -2.63 14.39
N ARG A 60 -9.64 -2.46 13.17
CA ARG A 60 -8.26 -2.84 12.82
C ARG A 60 -7.24 -2.29 13.80
N LEU A 61 -7.31 -0.97 14.06
CA LEU A 61 -6.35 -0.29 14.91
C LEU A 61 -6.40 -0.82 16.34
N THR A 62 -7.60 -0.95 16.90
CA THR A 62 -7.81 -1.51 18.23
C THR A 62 -7.27 -2.94 18.34
N LYS A 63 -7.49 -3.77 17.33
CA LYS A 63 -6.98 -5.15 17.32
C LYS A 63 -5.46 -5.19 17.29
N LEU A 64 -4.82 -4.38 16.45
CA LEU A 64 -3.35 -4.28 16.40
C LEU A 64 -2.77 -3.78 17.73
N ASP A 65 -3.40 -2.78 18.35
CA ASP A 65 -2.96 -2.26 19.64
C ASP A 65 -3.08 -3.31 20.75
N ILE A 66 -4.17 -4.06 20.80
CA ILE A 66 -4.35 -5.14 21.76
C ILE A 66 -3.28 -6.23 21.56
N LEU A 67 -3.01 -6.62 20.32
CA LEU A 67 -1.98 -7.61 20.00
C LEU A 67 -0.59 -7.14 20.46
N ALA A 68 -0.22 -5.92 20.16
CA ALA A 68 1.06 -5.33 20.55
C ALA A 68 1.20 -5.23 22.08
N MET A 69 0.15 -4.75 22.77
CA MET A 69 0.17 -4.58 24.23
C MET A 69 0.13 -5.90 25.00
N SER A 70 -0.44 -6.95 24.44
CA SER A 70 -0.51 -8.27 25.06
C SER A 70 0.78 -9.10 24.94
N GLY A 71 1.80 -8.57 24.24
CA GLY A 71 3.00 -9.33 23.89
C GLY A 71 2.69 -10.47 22.91
N GLY A 72 1.67 -10.28 22.07
CA GLY A 72 1.30 -11.26 21.03
C GLY A 72 2.40 -11.36 19.95
N ASP A 73 2.35 -12.46 19.23
CA ASP A 73 3.32 -12.82 18.20
C ASP A 73 3.09 -12.01 16.92
N MET A 74 3.17 -10.68 17.01
CA MET A 74 3.05 -9.79 15.84
C MET A 74 4.41 -9.21 15.48
N ASP A 75 5.00 -9.70 14.39
CA ASP A 75 6.33 -9.27 13.93
C ASP A 75 6.24 -8.17 12.88
N VAL A 76 5.27 -8.26 11.98
CA VAL A 76 5.09 -7.30 10.89
C VAL A 76 3.62 -6.90 10.78
N MET A 77 3.38 -5.59 10.67
CA MET A 77 2.05 -5.03 10.52
C MET A 77 2.05 -3.85 9.53
N PRO A 78 0.91 -3.58 8.85
CA PRO A 78 0.77 -2.40 8.03
C PRO A 78 0.58 -1.16 8.88
N ILE A 79 1.14 -0.04 8.42
CA ILE A 79 0.91 1.29 8.96
C ILE A 79 0.24 2.11 7.87
N SER A 80 -0.82 2.82 8.19
CA SER A 80 -1.53 3.71 7.28
C SER A 80 -1.42 5.16 7.72
N ASP A 81 -1.70 6.08 6.80
CA ASP A 81 -1.52 7.53 6.95
C ASP A 81 -2.21 8.13 8.18
N GLY A 82 -3.29 7.53 8.66
CA GLY A 82 -4.06 8.09 9.78
C GLY A 82 -3.49 7.82 11.17
N ASP A 83 -2.63 6.80 11.32
CA ASP A 83 -2.16 6.32 12.63
C ASP A 83 -0.63 6.23 12.76
N GLN A 84 0.10 6.54 11.70
CA GLN A 84 1.54 6.35 11.63
C GLN A 84 2.30 7.06 12.76
N PHE A 85 2.02 8.32 13.01
CA PHE A 85 2.74 9.09 14.03
C PHE A 85 2.53 8.55 15.45
N THR A 86 1.28 8.22 15.80
CA THR A 86 0.97 7.61 17.09
C THR A 86 1.74 6.30 17.29
N ARG A 87 1.90 5.50 16.23
CA ARG A 87 2.63 4.23 16.31
C ARG A 87 4.13 4.44 16.38
N PHE A 88 4.67 5.42 15.68
CA PHE A 88 6.09 5.79 15.79
C PHE A 88 6.44 6.27 17.19
N GLU A 89 5.58 7.09 17.81
CA GLU A 89 5.78 7.62 19.17
C GLU A 89 5.57 6.58 20.27
N SER A 90 4.78 5.55 20.01
CA SER A 90 4.42 4.56 21.04
C SER A 90 5.57 3.67 21.52
N GLY A 91 6.68 3.64 20.77
CA GLY A 91 7.79 2.70 21.02
C GLY A 91 7.46 1.24 20.67
N MET A 92 6.33 1.00 20.04
CA MET A 92 5.89 -0.32 19.57
C MET A 92 6.75 -0.86 18.41
N LEU A 93 7.30 0.05 17.61
CA LEU A 93 8.04 -0.28 16.39
C LEU A 93 9.54 -0.19 16.63
N ALA A 94 10.27 -1.16 16.10
CA ALA A 94 11.73 -1.13 16.10
C ALA A 94 12.25 -0.21 14.98
N PRO A 95 13.30 0.59 15.20
CA PRO A 95 13.97 1.33 14.15
C PRO A 95 14.66 0.36 13.19
N LEU A 96 14.61 0.68 11.89
CA LEU A 96 15.09 -0.16 10.80
C LEU A 96 16.45 0.27 10.25
N ASP A 97 17.00 1.40 10.72
CA ASP A 97 18.19 2.03 10.13
C ASP A 97 19.40 1.09 10.06
N ASP A 98 19.67 0.34 11.13
CA ASP A 98 20.80 -0.61 11.16
C ASP A 98 20.62 -1.75 10.15
N PHE A 99 19.39 -2.21 9.94
CA PHE A 99 19.09 -3.25 8.93
C PHE A 99 19.19 -2.69 7.53
N ILE A 100 18.64 -1.49 7.29
CA ILE A 100 18.74 -0.78 6.01
C ILE A 100 20.21 -0.58 5.62
N ALA A 101 21.03 -0.13 6.57
CA ALA A 101 22.46 0.09 6.35
C ALA A 101 23.22 -1.23 6.11
N LYS A 102 22.92 -2.28 6.90
CA LYS A 102 23.54 -3.59 6.77
C LYS A 102 23.27 -4.23 5.40
N ASP A 103 22.05 -4.10 4.92
CA ASP A 103 21.61 -4.69 3.65
C ASP A 103 21.90 -3.78 2.45
N GLY A 104 22.46 -2.58 2.70
CA GLY A 104 22.82 -1.61 1.66
C GLY A 104 21.62 -1.09 0.87
N VAL A 105 20.44 -1.01 1.50
CA VAL A 105 19.22 -0.52 0.85
C VAL A 105 19.30 1.00 0.70
N ASP A 106 19.27 1.47 -0.53
CA ASP A 106 19.12 2.89 -0.86
C ASP A 106 17.63 3.22 -0.89
N MET A 107 17.15 3.85 0.19
CA MET A 107 15.73 4.16 0.38
C MET A 107 15.21 5.13 -0.69
N ASP A 108 16.00 6.15 -1.04
CA ASP A 108 15.60 7.13 -2.05
C ASP A 108 15.53 6.51 -3.45
N LYS A 109 16.47 5.66 -3.78
CA LYS A 109 16.47 4.94 -5.06
C LYS A 109 15.35 3.91 -5.15
N SER A 110 15.06 3.22 -4.05
CA SER A 110 14.08 2.12 -4.01
C SER A 110 12.64 2.64 -3.95
N PHE A 111 12.39 3.72 -3.20
CA PHE A 111 11.06 4.22 -2.89
C PHE A 111 10.81 5.67 -3.31
N GLY A 112 11.85 6.39 -3.74
CA GLY A 112 11.75 7.79 -4.18
C GLY A 112 11.12 8.68 -3.11
N LYS A 113 10.21 9.56 -3.55
CA LYS A 113 9.51 10.48 -2.63
C LYS A 113 8.68 9.81 -1.53
N TYR A 114 8.40 8.53 -1.64
CA TYR A 114 7.64 7.78 -0.64
C TYR A 114 8.49 7.28 0.53
N ALA A 115 9.82 7.32 0.42
CA ALA A 115 10.73 6.90 1.49
C ALA A 115 10.46 7.62 2.81
N ILE A 116 10.10 8.90 2.75
CA ILE A 116 9.80 9.74 3.93
C ILE A 116 8.61 9.24 4.77
N TRP A 117 7.71 8.46 4.18
CA TRP A 117 6.50 8.00 4.88
C TRP A 117 6.77 6.97 5.98
N GLY A 118 7.93 6.30 5.90
CA GLY A 118 8.41 5.40 6.95
C GLY A 118 9.25 6.08 8.02
N GLN A 119 9.48 7.39 7.91
CA GLN A 119 10.38 8.12 8.82
C GLN A 119 9.65 8.84 9.94
N TYR A 120 10.27 8.84 11.12
CA TYR A 120 9.91 9.66 12.25
C TYR A 120 11.17 10.00 13.04
N ASP A 121 11.33 11.30 13.39
CA ASP A 121 12.49 11.82 14.13
C ASP A 121 13.85 11.36 13.57
N GLY A 122 13.97 11.38 12.23
CA GLY A 122 15.19 11.02 11.51
C GLY A 122 15.52 9.53 11.45
N LYS A 123 14.61 8.65 11.88
CA LYS A 123 14.76 7.19 11.81
C LYS A 123 13.67 6.57 10.98
N TYR A 124 13.97 5.42 10.36
CA TYR A 124 13.00 4.60 9.67
C TYR A 124 12.35 3.59 10.61
N TYR A 125 11.02 3.56 10.64
CA TYR A 125 10.20 2.59 11.38
C TYR A 125 9.32 1.76 10.46
N GLY A 126 9.31 2.09 9.19
CA GLY A 126 8.55 1.37 8.18
C GLY A 126 9.17 1.51 6.80
N ILE A 127 8.82 0.57 5.94
CA ILE A 127 9.21 0.57 4.53
C ILE A 127 7.93 0.71 3.69
N PRO A 128 7.85 1.68 2.77
CA PRO A 128 6.71 1.81 1.88
C PRO A 128 6.57 0.57 0.99
N PHE A 129 5.41 -0.08 1.01
CA PHE A 129 5.16 -1.27 0.20
C PHE A 129 3.99 -1.10 -0.78
N ARG A 130 3.16 -0.07 -0.57
CA ARG A 130 2.06 0.31 -1.46
C ARG A 130 2.04 1.81 -1.66
N ALA A 131 1.74 2.22 -2.87
CA ALA A 131 1.43 3.61 -3.18
C ALA A 131 0.12 3.64 -3.96
N THR A 132 -0.81 4.47 -3.51
CA THR A 132 -2.07 4.72 -4.21
C THR A 132 -2.10 6.15 -4.72
N GLN A 133 -2.74 6.35 -5.85
CA GLN A 133 -3.00 7.68 -6.39
C GLN A 133 -4.50 7.90 -6.44
N SER A 134 -4.93 9.04 -5.91
CA SER A 134 -6.29 9.51 -6.12
C SER A 134 -6.40 10.07 -7.53
N VAL A 135 -7.34 9.55 -8.31
CA VAL A 135 -7.61 9.99 -9.67
C VAL A 135 -9.08 10.26 -9.85
N VAL A 136 -9.42 11.14 -10.77
CA VAL A 136 -10.80 11.42 -11.14
C VAL A 136 -11.17 10.59 -12.36
N TYR A 137 -12.16 9.69 -12.18
CA TYR A 137 -12.78 8.99 -13.30
C TYR A 137 -13.97 9.79 -13.78
N TYR A 138 -14.16 9.86 -15.10
CA TYR A 138 -15.32 10.50 -15.69
C TYR A 138 -15.95 9.64 -16.79
N ASN A 139 -17.27 9.74 -16.93
CA ASN A 139 -18.02 9.01 -17.94
C ASN A 139 -18.11 9.84 -19.22
N LYS A 140 -17.38 9.43 -20.25
CA LYS A 140 -17.31 10.14 -21.53
C LYS A 140 -18.68 10.30 -22.20
N ASP A 141 -19.53 9.27 -22.18
CA ASP A 141 -20.86 9.32 -22.77
C ASP A 141 -21.77 10.36 -22.11
N MET A 142 -21.59 10.57 -20.80
CA MET A 142 -22.33 11.63 -20.09
C MET A 142 -21.83 13.01 -20.47
N PHE A 143 -20.52 13.19 -20.60
CA PHE A 143 -19.93 14.46 -21.06
C PHE A 143 -20.38 14.80 -22.47
N ASP A 144 -20.38 13.83 -23.39
CA ASP A 144 -20.84 14.02 -24.76
C ASP A 144 -22.31 14.42 -24.81
N LYS A 145 -23.19 13.73 -24.03
CA LYS A 145 -24.61 14.05 -23.95
C LYS A 145 -24.90 15.41 -23.30
N ALA A 146 -24.07 15.82 -22.36
CA ALA A 146 -24.17 17.11 -21.69
C ALA A 146 -23.58 18.26 -22.56
N GLY A 147 -22.82 17.96 -23.59
CA GLY A 147 -22.08 18.96 -24.37
C GLY A 147 -21.00 19.67 -23.57
N VAL A 148 -20.42 18.98 -22.55
CA VAL A 148 -19.37 19.49 -21.70
C VAL A 148 -18.02 18.97 -22.19
N GLU A 149 -17.04 19.85 -22.30
CA GLU A 149 -15.68 19.44 -22.69
C GLU A 149 -15.05 18.50 -21.67
N TYR A 150 -14.25 17.55 -22.16
CA TYR A 150 -13.52 16.61 -21.28
C TYR A 150 -12.49 17.34 -20.42
N PRO A 151 -12.22 16.82 -19.22
CA PRO A 151 -11.11 17.31 -18.39
C PRO A 151 -9.78 17.26 -19.14
N LYS A 152 -8.94 18.27 -18.93
CA LYS A 152 -7.56 18.31 -19.43
C LYS A 152 -6.62 17.69 -18.41
N ASP A 153 -5.43 17.29 -18.84
CA ASP A 153 -4.45 16.66 -17.95
C ASP A 153 -3.93 17.60 -16.84
N ASP A 154 -4.01 18.92 -17.08
CA ASP A 154 -3.50 19.99 -16.21
C ASP A 154 -4.61 20.86 -15.60
N TRP A 155 -5.85 20.34 -15.56
CA TRP A 155 -6.98 21.12 -15.02
C TRP A 155 -6.81 21.47 -13.53
N THR A 156 -7.28 22.65 -13.19
CA THR A 156 -7.25 23.19 -11.84
C THR A 156 -8.45 22.71 -11.01
N LEU A 157 -8.40 22.92 -9.70
CA LEU A 157 -9.53 22.65 -8.81
C LEU A 157 -10.76 23.50 -9.21
N ASP A 158 -10.57 24.76 -9.61
CA ASP A 158 -11.66 25.63 -10.04
C ASP A 158 -12.32 25.07 -11.30
N GLU A 159 -11.54 24.61 -12.29
CA GLU A 159 -12.06 23.96 -13.49
C GLU A 159 -12.80 22.66 -13.17
N TYR A 160 -12.31 21.87 -12.22
CA TYR A 160 -13.02 20.69 -11.72
C TYR A 160 -14.39 21.07 -11.13
N ILE A 161 -14.44 22.07 -10.24
CA ILE A 161 -15.68 22.54 -9.60
C ILE A 161 -16.67 23.06 -10.65
N GLU A 162 -16.19 23.84 -11.61
CA GLU A 162 -17.03 24.38 -12.68
C GLU A 162 -17.58 23.27 -13.59
N THR A 163 -16.76 22.29 -13.93
CA THR A 163 -17.18 21.13 -14.71
C THR A 163 -18.21 20.31 -13.96
N ALA A 164 -18.00 20.06 -12.66
CA ALA A 164 -18.94 19.37 -11.81
C ALA A 164 -20.29 20.10 -11.73
N ARG A 165 -20.30 21.43 -11.66
CA ARG A 165 -21.54 22.23 -11.69
C ARG A 165 -22.30 22.09 -13.01
N LYS A 166 -21.59 22.15 -14.15
CA LYS A 166 -22.21 21.96 -15.47
C LYS A 166 -22.84 20.57 -15.59
N MET A 167 -22.13 19.54 -15.15
CA MET A 167 -22.65 18.18 -15.16
C MET A 167 -23.85 18.00 -14.20
N ALA A 168 -23.82 18.63 -13.03
CA ALA A 168 -24.94 18.62 -12.09
C ALA A 168 -26.19 19.29 -12.64
N GLU A 169 -26.04 20.46 -13.29
CA GLU A 169 -27.16 21.18 -13.92
C GLU A 169 -27.79 20.38 -15.06
N TRP A 170 -26.96 19.78 -15.91
CA TRP A 170 -27.44 18.90 -16.97
C TRP A 170 -28.17 17.66 -16.42
N GLY A 171 -27.68 17.11 -15.33
CA GLY A 171 -28.13 15.82 -14.76
C GLY A 171 -29.28 15.93 -13.75
N LYS A 172 -29.66 17.15 -13.29
CA LYS A 172 -30.57 17.34 -12.12
C LYS A 172 -31.90 16.65 -12.24
N ASP A 173 -32.52 16.66 -13.42
CA ASP A 173 -33.82 16.05 -13.68
C ASP A 173 -33.72 14.53 -14.00
N GLN A 174 -32.50 14.00 -14.08
CA GLN A 174 -32.18 12.61 -14.40
C GLN A 174 -31.63 11.85 -13.19
N GLY A 175 -31.54 12.50 -12.02
CA GLY A 175 -30.94 11.92 -10.82
C GLY A 175 -29.42 11.70 -10.93
N ILE A 176 -28.76 12.48 -11.81
CA ILE A 176 -27.31 12.41 -12.04
C ILE A 176 -26.63 13.54 -11.26
N TYR A 177 -25.59 13.22 -10.55
CA TYR A 177 -24.77 14.16 -9.80
C TYR A 177 -23.54 14.59 -10.62
N GLY A 178 -23.08 15.82 -10.42
CA GLY A 178 -21.94 16.35 -11.13
C GLY A 178 -20.60 15.71 -10.73
N THR A 179 -20.51 15.25 -9.50
CA THR A 179 -19.36 14.52 -8.98
C THR A 179 -19.74 13.66 -7.80
N TYR A 180 -18.91 12.67 -7.53
CA TYR A 180 -18.92 11.90 -6.29
C TYR A 180 -17.49 11.84 -5.75
N THR A 181 -17.32 12.18 -4.49
CA THR A 181 -16.04 12.04 -3.80
C THR A 181 -16.19 10.96 -2.74
N HIS A 182 -15.35 9.93 -2.83
CA HIS A 182 -15.27 8.93 -1.78
C HIS A 182 -14.44 9.52 -0.63
N THR A 183 -15.05 9.65 0.53
CA THR A 183 -14.38 10.13 1.74
C THR A 183 -14.20 8.97 2.71
N TYR A 184 -12.97 8.64 3.01
CA TYR A 184 -12.66 7.86 4.21
C TYR A 184 -12.76 8.79 5.43
N ALA A 185 -13.28 8.28 6.55
CA ALA A 185 -13.56 9.08 7.74
C ALA A 185 -12.34 9.80 8.34
N ASN A 186 -11.15 9.53 7.86
CA ASN A 186 -9.87 10.02 8.40
C ASN A 186 -9.09 10.91 7.41
N GLU A 187 -9.68 11.35 6.31
CA GLU A 187 -8.97 12.11 5.26
C GLU A 187 -9.16 13.64 5.31
N TRP A 188 -9.70 14.17 6.44
CA TRP A 188 -9.93 15.62 6.63
C TRP A 188 -9.46 16.10 8.00
#